data_9ae71ccde0d21530249435e6c9af95b5
#
_entry.id   9ae71ccde0d21530249435e6c9af95b5
#
_cell.length_a   1.000
_cell.length_b   1.000
_cell.length_c   1.000
_cell.angle_alpha   90.00
_cell.angle_beta   90.00
_cell.angle_gamma   90.00
#
_symmetry.space_group_name_H-M   'P 1'
#
loop_
_entity.id
_entity.type
_entity.pdbx_description
1 polymer ?
#
loop_
_entity_poly.entity_id
_entity_poly.type
_entity_poly.pdbx_seq_one_letter_code
_entity_poly.pdbx_strand_id
1 'polypeptide(L)'
;MTAALALPRLLDRLRDRPVMLSGAAVLTAGLLAGPFVTGMAGLMPLWFVMGLGYSAALTPSGRLLRASSHPEDRPALFAAQFALSHACWLVTYPLAGRLGAAAGLGATFLILAALAAASVVAAALLWPATDNAEVAHAHPELPADHPHLRAGGGILAHTHAIIIDDLHPRWPRSI
;
A
#
# COMPACT_ATOMS: atom_id res chain seq x y z
N MET A 1 -21.11 1.94 -5.44
CA MET A 1 -20.55 3.22 -5.91
C MET A 1 -20.23 4.22 -4.78
N THR A 2 -21.04 4.36 -3.76
CA THR A 2 -20.78 5.31 -2.64
C THR A 2 -19.52 4.99 -1.84
N ALA A 3 -19.20 3.73 -1.59
CA ALA A 3 -17.98 3.32 -0.89
C ALA A 3 -16.70 3.68 -1.67
N ALA A 4 -16.72 3.58 -2.99
CA ALA A 4 -15.57 3.93 -3.84
C ALA A 4 -15.27 5.44 -3.84
N LEU A 5 -16.27 6.28 -3.55
CA LEU A 5 -16.10 7.73 -3.45
C LEU A 5 -15.76 8.20 -2.02
N ALA A 6 -16.19 7.45 -1.01
CA ALA A 6 -15.92 7.77 0.39
C ALA A 6 -14.56 7.27 0.86
N LEU A 7 -14.11 6.12 0.36
CA LEU A 7 -12.85 5.49 0.75
C LEU A 7 -11.63 6.39 0.51
N PRO A 8 -11.42 7.05 -0.63
CA PRO A 8 -10.29 7.94 -0.82
C PRO A 8 -10.24 9.08 0.21
N ARG A 9 -11.39 9.75 0.46
CA ARG A 9 -11.46 10.83 1.45
C ARG A 9 -11.18 10.38 2.89
N LEU A 10 -11.57 9.16 3.24
CA LEU A 10 -11.25 8.57 4.54
C LEU A 10 -9.76 8.23 4.62
N LEU A 11 -9.20 7.66 3.54
CA LEU A 11 -7.80 7.29 3.45
C LEU A 11 -6.85 8.50 3.43
N ASP A 12 -7.29 9.67 2.95
CA ASP A 12 -6.50 10.91 2.98
C ASP A 12 -6.19 11.39 4.41
N ARG A 13 -6.96 10.93 5.39
CA ARG A 13 -6.75 11.24 6.82
C ARG A 13 -5.95 10.16 7.56
N LEU A 14 -5.68 9.04 6.92
CA LEU A 14 -5.01 7.90 7.53
C LEU A 14 -3.61 7.72 6.93
N ARG A 15 -2.69 7.24 7.74
CA ARG A 15 -1.32 6.91 7.29
C ARG A 15 -1.36 5.69 6.38
N ASP A 16 -0.57 5.72 5.31
CA ASP A 16 -0.56 4.66 4.28
C ASP A 16 -0.18 3.29 4.83
N ARG A 17 0.88 3.22 5.63
CA ARG A 17 1.38 1.98 6.20
C ARG A 17 0.33 1.18 6.99
N PRO A 18 -0.34 1.72 8.03
CA PRO A 18 -1.34 0.95 8.78
C PRO A 18 -2.54 0.55 7.91
N VAL A 19 -2.95 1.39 6.97
CA VAL A 19 -4.05 1.07 6.06
C VAL A 19 -3.71 -0.11 5.16
N MET A 20 -2.53 -0.10 4.53
CA MET A 20 -2.10 -1.18 3.65
C MET A 20 -1.88 -2.48 4.40
N LEU A 21 -1.22 -2.43 5.57
CA LEU A 21 -0.99 -3.62 6.40
C LEU A 21 -2.30 -4.19 6.96
N SER A 22 -3.25 -3.34 7.39
CA SER A 22 -4.57 -3.82 7.83
C SER A 22 -5.36 -4.45 6.69
N GLY A 23 -5.33 -3.86 5.48
CA GLY A 23 -5.93 -4.44 4.29
C GLY A 23 -5.37 -5.83 3.96
N ALA A 24 -4.06 -5.97 3.99
CA ALA A 24 -3.39 -7.25 3.77
C ALA A 24 -3.68 -8.28 4.89
N ALA A 25 -3.80 -7.82 6.15
CA ALA A 25 -4.21 -8.67 7.26
C ALA A 25 -5.66 -9.16 7.12
N VAL A 26 -6.58 -8.32 6.66
CA VAL A 26 -7.96 -8.70 6.34
C VAL A 26 -8.00 -9.77 5.23
N LEU A 27 -7.20 -9.62 4.18
CA LEU A 27 -7.07 -10.64 3.14
C LEU A 27 -6.56 -11.97 3.70
N THR A 28 -5.54 -11.93 4.55
CA THR A 28 -4.98 -13.12 5.22
C THR A 28 -6.03 -13.80 6.11
N ALA A 29 -6.79 -13.02 6.89
CA ALA A 29 -7.85 -13.53 7.73
C ALA A 29 -9.00 -14.16 6.89
N GLY A 30 -9.34 -13.54 5.77
CA GLY A 30 -10.31 -14.08 4.81
C GLY A 30 -9.87 -15.42 4.22
N LEU A 31 -8.59 -15.56 3.87
CA LEU A 31 -8.04 -16.83 3.42
C LEU A 31 -8.06 -17.90 4.52
N LEU A 32 -7.76 -17.54 5.77
CA LEU A 32 -7.85 -18.46 6.91
C LEU A 32 -9.31 -18.89 7.19
N ALA A 33 -10.28 -18.02 6.99
CA ALA A 33 -11.70 -18.32 7.15
C ALA A 33 -12.28 -19.19 6.02
N GLY A 34 -11.68 -19.13 4.82
CA GLY A 34 -12.18 -19.80 3.62
C GLY A 34 -12.53 -21.28 3.78
N PRO A 35 -11.70 -22.12 4.42
CA PRO A 35 -11.99 -23.55 4.62
C PRO A 35 -13.25 -23.83 5.44
N PHE A 36 -13.69 -22.90 6.26
CA PHE A 36 -14.83 -23.05 7.17
C PHE A 36 -16.12 -22.49 6.59
N VAL A 37 -16.05 -21.82 5.45
CA VAL A 37 -17.20 -21.18 4.82
C VAL A 37 -17.82 -22.13 3.80
N THR A 38 -19.11 -22.40 3.96
CA THR A 38 -19.86 -23.28 3.08
C THR A 38 -21.03 -22.53 2.41
N GLY A 39 -21.26 -22.85 1.14
CA GLY A 39 -22.36 -22.28 0.36
C GLY A 39 -22.21 -20.78 0.03
N MET A 40 -23.09 -20.30 -0.85
CA MET A 40 -23.05 -18.92 -1.36
C MET A 40 -23.32 -17.88 -0.29
N ALA A 41 -24.19 -18.18 0.69
CA ALA A 41 -24.53 -17.26 1.78
C ALA A 41 -23.31 -16.89 2.65
N GLY A 42 -22.34 -17.80 2.80
CA GLY A 42 -21.10 -17.55 3.50
C GLY A 42 -20.00 -16.94 2.61
N LEU A 43 -19.92 -17.39 1.35
CA LEU A 43 -18.89 -16.91 0.41
C LEU A 43 -19.08 -15.45 0.02
N MET A 44 -20.32 -14.99 -0.17
CA MET A 44 -20.60 -13.61 -0.56
C MET A 44 -20.07 -12.57 0.44
N PRO A 45 -20.38 -12.65 1.76
CA PRO A 45 -19.81 -11.74 2.74
C PRO A 45 -18.29 -11.89 2.90
N LEU A 46 -17.76 -13.11 2.82
CA LEU A 46 -16.32 -13.33 2.86
C LEU A 46 -15.60 -12.57 1.72
N TRP A 47 -16.08 -12.72 0.49
CA TRP A 47 -15.50 -12.04 -0.66
C TRP A 47 -15.70 -10.53 -0.60
N PHE A 48 -16.81 -10.05 -0.07
CA PHE A 48 -17.01 -8.62 0.16
C PHE A 48 -15.96 -8.06 1.12
N VAL A 49 -15.71 -8.73 2.25
CA VAL A 49 -14.70 -8.34 3.24
C VAL A 49 -13.29 -8.40 2.63
N MET A 50 -12.98 -9.47 1.89
CA MET A 50 -11.69 -9.57 1.17
C MET A 50 -11.54 -8.47 0.13
N GLY A 51 -12.61 -8.09 -0.57
CA GLY A 51 -12.60 -6.96 -1.51
C GLY A 51 -12.31 -5.62 -0.85
N LEU A 52 -12.83 -5.40 0.37
CA LEU A 52 -12.48 -4.22 1.18
C LEU A 52 -11.00 -4.24 1.58
N GLY A 53 -10.49 -5.39 2.05
CA GLY A 53 -9.08 -5.58 2.38
C GLY A 53 -8.17 -5.33 1.18
N TYR A 54 -8.52 -5.86 0.02
CA TYR A 54 -7.81 -5.63 -1.24
C TYR A 54 -7.77 -4.14 -1.62
N SER A 55 -8.91 -3.47 -1.54
CA SER A 55 -9.00 -2.03 -1.83
C SER A 55 -8.15 -1.22 -0.86
N ALA A 56 -8.17 -1.53 0.43
CA ALA A 56 -7.36 -0.85 1.44
C ALA A 56 -5.85 -1.06 1.21
N ALA A 57 -5.44 -2.27 0.81
CA ALA A 57 -4.05 -2.58 0.51
C ALA A 57 -3.54 -1.88 -0.76
N LEU A 58 -4.40 -1.71 -1.79
CA LEU A 58 -3.96 -1.19 -3.09
C LEU A 58 -4.11 0.34 -3.24
N THR A 59 -5.14 0.94 -2.65
CA THR A 59 -5.47 2.35 -2.89
C THR A 59 -4.32 3.32 -2.55
N PRO A 60 -3.57 3.16 -1.43
CA PRO A 60 -2.47 4.08 -1.13
C PRO A 60 -1.24 3.93 -2.03
N SER A 61 -1.09 2.81 -2.75
CA SER A 61 0.12 2.53 -3.55
C SER A 61 0.42 3.60 -4.59
N GLY A 62 -0.61 4.11 -5.28
CA GLY A 62 -0.44 5.17 -6.26
C GLY A 62 0.03 6.50 -5.65
N ARG A 63 -0.36 6.79 -4.41
CA ARG A 63 0.10 7.97 -3.66
C ARG A 63 1.57 7.82 -3.25
N LEU A 64 1.94 6.65 -2.73
CA LEU A 64 3.31 6.32 -2.35
C LEU A 64 4.26 6.40 -3.56
N LEU A 65 3.89 5.82 -4.69
CA LEU A 65 4.70 5.90 -5.91
C LEU A 65 4.91 7.34 -6.38
N ARG A 66 3.85 8.15 -6.36
CA ARG A 66 3.97 9.57 -6.73
C ARG A 66 4.84 10.37 -5.75
N ALA A 67 4.74 10.09 -4.45
CA ALA A 67 5.54 10.76 -3.45
C ALA A 67 7.03 10.37 -3.54
N SER A 68 7.31 9.13 -3.96
CA SER A 68 8.65 8.54 -3.97
C SER A 68 9.42 8.73 -5.29
N SER A 69 8.90 9.52 -6.24
CA SER A 69 9.51 9.64 -7.58
C SER A 69 9.39 11.02 -8.18
N HIS A 70 10.39 11.40 -8.96
CA HIS A 70 10.33 12.58 -9.81
C HIS A 70 9.16 12.45 -10.81
N PRO A 71 8.52 13.57 -11.19
CA PRO A 71 7.41 13.56 -12.14
C PRO A 71 7.70 12.82 -13.45
N GLU A 72 8.90 12.93 -13.95
CA GLU A 72 9.37 12.31 -15.20
C GLU A 72 9.50 10.78 -15.11
N ASP A 73 9.81 10.23 -13.92
CA ASP A 73 9.98 8.80 -13.68
C ASP A 73 8.66 8.07 -13.36
N ARG A 74 7.61 8.80 -13.03
CA ARG A 74 6.32 8.23 -12.61
C ARG A 74 5.73 7.24 -13.61
N PRO A 75 5.71 7.51 -14.93
CA PRO A 75 5.19 6.54 -15.89
C PRO A 75 5.93 5.20 -15.85
N ALA A 76 7.27 5.23 -15.74
CA ALA A 76 8.09 4.02 -15.66
C ALA A 76 7.83 3.23 -14.36
N LEU A 77 7.70 3.92 -13.22
CA LEU A 77 7.39 3.29 -11.93
C LEU A 77 6.00 2.66 -11.90
N PHE A 78 4.99 3.33 -12.45
CA PHE A 78 3.65 2.76 -12.56
C PHE A 78 3.63 1.55 -13.49
N ALA A 79 4.36 1.58 -14.60
CA ALA A 79 4.53 0.43 -15.49
C ALA A 79 5.23 -0.74 -14.79
N ALA A 80 6.28 -0.47 -14.01
CA ALA A 80 6.99 -1.48 -13.22
C ALA A 80 6.08 -2.10 -12.16
N GLN A 81 5.31 -1.30 -11.41
CA GLN A 81 4.33 -1.79 -10.44
C GLN A 81 3.29 -2.69 -11.12
N PHE A 82 2.76 -2.26 -12.26
CA PHE A 82 1.80 -3.04 -13.03
C PHE A 82 2.40 -4.39 -13.44
N ALA A 83 3.60 -4.39 -14.02
CA ALA A 83 4.30 -5.59 -14.45
C ALA A 83 4.56 -6.56 -13.29
N LEU A 84 5.04 -6.06 -12.14
CA LEU A 84 5.27 -6.87 -10.94
C LEU A 84 3.98 -7.48 -10.40
N SER A 85 2.88 -6.71 -10.35
CA SER A 85 1.58 -7.21 -9.92
C SER A 85 1.10 -8.37 -10.80
N HIS A 86 1.25 -8.22 -12.13
CA HIS A 86 0.85 -9.26 -13.08
C HIS A 86 1.79 -10.47 -13.03
N ALA A 87 3.09 -10.28 -12.80
CA ALA A 87 4.02 -11.37 -12.57
C ALA A 87 3.64 -12.20 -11.32
N CYS A 88 3.18 -11.54 -10.23
CA CYS A 88 2.64 -12.25 -9.07
C CYS A 88 1.40 -13.09 -9.43
N TRP A 89 0.48 -12.57 -10.24
CA TRP A 89 -0.70 -13.33 -10.69
C TRP A 89 -0.30 -14.52 -11.58
N LEU A 90 0.69 -14.33 -12.44
CA LEU A 90 1.19 -15.40 -13.29
C LEU A 90 1.75 -16.59 -12.49
N VAL A 91 2.26 -16.34 -11.29
CA VAL A 91 2.75 -17.38 -10.38
C VAL A 91 1.60 -17.93 -9.51
N THR A 92 0.79 -17.05 -8.91
CA THR A 92 -0.20 -17.45 -7.92
C THR A 92 -1.41 -18.17 -8.50
N TYR A 93 -1.84 -17.85 -9.72
CA TYR A 93 -2.97 -18.54 -10.35
C TYR A 93 -2.67 -20.02 -10.68
N PRO A 94 -1.55 -20.36 -11.36
CA PRO A 94 -1.18 -21.76 -11.56
C PRO A 94 -0.92 -22.50 -10.24
N LEU A 95 -0.34 -21.83 -9.25
CA LEU A 95 -0.13 -22.41 -7.92
C LEU A 95 -1.47 -22.75 -7.27
N ALA A 96 -2.41 -21.83 -7.22
CA ALA A 96 -3.74 -22.07 -6.65
C ALA A 96 -4.50 -23.18 -7.39
N GLY A 97 -4.42 -23.20 -8.72
CA GLY A 97 -5.05 -24.25 -9.54
C GLY A 97 -4.47 -25.63 -9.26
N ARG A 98 -3.14 -25.77 -9.20
CA ARG A 98 -2.46 -27.03 -8.89
C ARG A 98 -2.75 -27.52 -7.47
N LEU A 99 -2.67 -26.64 -6.49
CA LEU A 99 -3.00 -26.96 -5.09
C LEU A 99 -4.47 -27.38 -4.95
N GLY A 100 -5.37 -26.67 -5.61
CA GLY A 100 -6.79 -26.99 -5.61
C GLY A 100 -7.09 -28.38 -6.18
N ALA A 101 -6.41 -28.75 -7.28
CA ALA A 101 -6.54 -30.07 -7.90
C ALA A 101 -5.89 -31.20 -7.08
N ALA A 102 -4.73 -30.94 -6.46
CA ALA A 102 -3.94 -31.97 -5.78
C ALA A 102 -4.35 -32.16 -4.32
N ALA A 103 -4.65 -31.08 -3.60
CA ALA A 103 -4.86 -31.09 -2.14
C ALA A 103 -6.27 -30.57 -1.73
N GLY A 104 -7.07 -30.14 -2.67
CA GLY A 104 -8.38 -29.56 -2.45
C GLY A 104 -8.37 -28.11 -2.00
N LEU A 105 -9.56 -27.49 -2.01
CA LEU A 105 -9.71 -26.05 -1.75
C LEU A 105 -9.30 -25.65 -0.34
N GLY A 106 -9.62 -26.48 0.68
CA GLY A 106 -9.27 -26.18 2.08
C GLY A 106 -7.76 -26.03 2.30
N ALA A 107 -6.96 -26.97 1.79
CA ALA A 107 -5.51 -26.90 1.87
C ALA A 107 -4.96 -25.72 1.06
N THR A 108 -5.54 -25.44 -0.10
CA THR A 108 -5.19 -24.28 -0.93
C THR A 108 -5.36 -22.97 -0.18
N PHE A 109 -6.51 -22.77 0.47
CA PHE A 109 -6.77 -21.60 1.29
C PHE A 109 -5.72 -21.43 2.40
N LEU A 110 -5.39 -22.51 3.11
CA LEU A 110 -4.41 -22.46 4.21
C LEU A 110 -3.00 -22.15 3.72
N ILE A 111 -2.56 -22.76 2.60
CA ILE A 111 -1.24 -22.50 2.02
C ILE A 111 -1.14 -21.04 1.54
N LEU A 112 -2.16 -20.55 0.85
CA LEU A 112 -2.19 -19.15 0.41
C LEU A 112 -2.28 -18.19 1.60
N ALA A 113 -2.99 -18.55 2.68
CA ALA A 113 -3.01 -17.77 3.92
C ALA A 113 -1.64 -17.70 4.58
N ALA A 114 -0.89 -18.79 4.60
CA ALA A 114 0.46 -18.82 5.15
C ALA A 114 1.41 -17.92 4.33
N LEU A 115 1.34 -17.96 3.01
CA LEU A 115 2.12 -17.07 2.14
C LEU A 115 1.73 -15.60 2.33
N ALA A 116 0.43 -15.30 2.45
CA ALA A 116 -0.05 -13.95 2.72
C ALA A 116 0.42 -13.45 4.09
N ALA A 117 0.32 -14.29 5.14
CA ALA A 117 0.80 -13.96 6.49
C ALA A 117 2.31 -13.67 6.49
N ALA A 118 3.11 -14.51 5.84
CA ALA A 118 4.54 -14.28 5.70
C ALA A 118 4.85 -12.96 4.99
N SER A 119 4.09 -12.62 3.93
CA SER A 119 4.22 -11.36 3.21
C SER A 119 3.84 -10.15 4.07
N VAL A 120 2.77 -10.24 4.88
CA VAL A 120 2.37 -9.18 5.83
C VAL A 120 3.44 -8.97 6.89
N VAL A 121 3.98 -10.05 7.45
CA VAL A 121 5.07 -9.97 8.44
C VAL A 121 6.32 -9.35 7.82
N ALA A 122 6.73 -9.81 6.65
CA ALA A 122 7.87 -9.23 5.94
C ALA A 122 7.67 -7.73 5.66
N ALA A 123 6.50 -7.34 5.16
CA ALA A 123 6.18 -5.94 4.93
C ALA A 123 6.20 -5.11 6.23
N ALA A 124 5.65 -5.64 7.33
CA ALA A 124 5.65 -4.97 8.62
C ALA A 124 7.05 -4.76 9.20
N LEU A 125 7.97 -5.71 8.98
CA LEU A 125 9.35 -5.65 9.43
C LEU A 125 10.23 -4.75 8.54
N LEU A 126 10.02 -4.80 7.22
CA LEU A 126 10.83 -4.04 6.26
C LEU A 126 10.38 -2.58 6.12
N TRP A 127 9.11 -2.29 6.37
CA TRP A 127 8.57 -0.94 6.31
C TRP A 127 8.61 -0.28 7.68
N PRO A 128 9.47 0.73 7.92
CA PRO A 128 9.61 1.36 9.24
C PRO A 128 8.31 1.97 9.74
N ALA A 129 8.01 1.80 11.03
CA ALA A 129 6.82 2.39 11.66
C ALA A 129 6.91 3.93 11.76
N THR A 130 8.13 4.46 11.72
CA THR A 130 8.47 5.89 11.75
C THR A 130 8.45 6.55 10.38
N ASP A 131 8.02 5.83 9.34
CA ASP A 131 7.85 6.38 7.99
C ASP A 131 6.71 7.42 8.01
N ASN A 132 7.09 8.67 8.27
CA ASN A 132 6.17 9.79 8.31
C ASN A 132 6.14 10.45 6.93
N ALA A 133 4.94 10.71 6.42
CA ALA A 133 4.75 11.50 5.21
C ALA A 133 5.22 12.95 5.41
N GLU A 134 5.15 13.46 6.65
CA GLU A 134 5.60 14.79 7.03
C GLU A 134 6.94 14.70 7.75
N VAL A 135 7.95 15.35 7.21
CA VAL A 135 9.31 15.37 7.77
C VAL A 135 9.77 16.81 7.93
N ALA A 136 10.31 17.13 9.11
CA ALA A 136 10.97 18.40 9.34
C ALA A 136 12.30 18.46 8.56
N HIS A 137 12.48 19.49 7.75
CA HIS A 137 13.69 19.70 6.96
C HIS A 137 13.94 21.19 6.74
N ALA A 138 15.12 21.53 6.22
CA ALA A 138 15.50 22.91 5.98
C ALA A 138 16.12 23.06 4.59
N HIS A 139 15.93 24.23 4.00
CA HIS A 139 16.49 24.63 2.73
C HIS A 139 17.39 25.85 2.88
N PRO A 140 18.61 25.68 3.41
CA PRO A 140 19.54 26.79 3.61
C PRO A 140 20.01 27.43 2.29
N GLU A 141 19.84 26.73 1.16
CA GLU A 141 20.21 27.17 -0.17
C GLU A 141 19.16 28.07 -0.85
N LEU A 142 17.93 28.13 -0.30
CA LEU A 142 16.85 28.91 -0.90
C LEU A 142 16.83 30.36 -0.37
N PRO A 143 16.51 31.36 -1.22
CA PRO A 143 16.25 32.72 -0.78
C PRO A 143 15.08 32.76 0.20
N ALA A 144 15.13 33.64 1.21
CA ALA A 144 14.10 33.74 2.25
C ALA A 144 12.70 34.07 1.72
N ASP A 145 12.60 34.64 0.54
CA ASP A 145 11.36 34.97 -0.15
C ASP A 145 10.86 33.88 -1.12
N HIS A 146 11.53 32.74 -1.17
CA HIS A 146 11.16 31.64 -2.07
C HIS A 146 9.73 31.14 -1.76
N PRO A 147 8.89 30.88 -2.79
CA PRO A 147 7.49 30.46 -2.61
C PRO A 147 7.33 29.23 -1.73
N HIS A 148 8.25 28.26 -1.82
CA HIS A 148 8.27 27.04 -1.00
C HIS A 148 8.40 27.35 0.49
N LEU A 149 9.29 28.25 0.88
CA LEU A 149 9.45 28.68 2.29
C LEU A 149 8.25 29.47 2.79
N ARG A 150 7.64 30.32 1.95
CA ARG A 150 6.43 31.06 2.29
C ARG A 150 5.24 30.14 2.58
N ALA A 151 5.10 29.06 1.79
CA ALA A 151 4.06 28.04 2.03
C ALA A 151 4.26 27.30 3.35
N GLY A 152 5.52 27.15 3.80
CA GLY A 152 5.91 26.56 5.09
C GLY A 152 5.94 27.53 6.29
N GLY A 153 5.38 28.75 6.14
CA GLY A 153 5.35 29.75 7.20
C GLY A 153 6.55 30.71 7.22
N GLY A 154 7.36 30.75 6.18
CA GLY A 154 8.49 31.70 6.03
C GLY A 154 9.72 31.34 6.86
N ILE A 155 9.81 30.15 7.39
CA ILE A 155 10.90 29.66 8.24
C ILE A 155 11.77 28.69 7.41
N LEU A 156 13.10 28.82 7.48
CA LEU A 156 14.04 27.94 6.77
C LEU A 156 13.84 26.46 7.12
N ALA A 157 13.54 26.15 8.38
CA ALA A 157 13.17 24.82 8.85
C ALA A 157 11.65 24.73 8.96
N HIS A 158 11.02 23.85 8.20
CA HIS A 158 9.57 23.68 8.16
C HIS A 158 9.20 22.20 8.00
N THR A 159 7.93 21.90 8.12
CA THR A 159 7.39 20.54 8.04
C THR A 159 6.26 20.49 7.03
N HIS A 160 6.37 19.61 6.06
CA HIS A 160 5.27 19.30 5.14
C HIS A 160 5.40 17.86 4.59
N ALA A 161 4.38 17.41 3.88
CA ALA A 161 4.44 16.14 3.17
C ALA A 161 5.52 16.19 2.10
N ILE A 162 6.48 15.25 2.19
CA ILE A 162 7.58 15.15 1.22
C ILE A 162 7.08 14.49 -0.06
N ILE A 163 7.39 15.13 -1.17
CA ILE A 163 7.27 14.58 -2.52
C ILE A 163 8.63 14.75 -3.18
N ILE A 164 9.14 13.71 -3.79
CA ILE A 164 10.40 13.79 -4.53
C ILE A 164 10.20 14.67 -5.76
N ASP A 165 10.97 15.75 -5.81
CA ASP A 165 10.99 16.79 -6.85
C ASP A 165 12.38 17.44 -6.91
N ASP A 166 12.52 18.52 -7.67
CA ASP A 166 13.79 19.25 -7.83
C ASP A 166 14.29 19.89 -6.52
N LEU A 167 13.38 20.23 -5.60
CA LEU A 167 13.72 20.79 -4.27
C LEU A 167 14.02 19.68 -3.25
N HIS A 168 13.45 18.50 -3.45
CA HIS A 168 13.58 17.33 -2.58
C HIS A 168 14.05 16.11 -3.39
N PRO A 169 15.31 16.11 -3.92
CA PRO A 169 15.80 15.04 -4.79
C PRO A 169 15.99 13.71 -4.07
N ARG A 170 15.93 13.71 -2.75
CA ARG A 170 16.07 12.52 -1.89
C ARG A 170 15.15 12.62 -0.68
N TRP A 171 14.68 11.47 -0.22
CA TRP A 171 13.95 11.40 1.04
C TRP A 171 14.86 11.88 2.19
N PRO A 172 14.45 12.88 2.98
CA PRO A 172 15.27 13.38 4.07
C PRO A 172 15.45 12.29 5.11
N ARG A 173 16.68 12.10 5.56
CA ARG A 173 16.94 11.26 6.73
C ARG A 173 16.46 12.03 7.95
N SER A 174 15.65 11.41 8.81
CA SER A 174 15.32 11.99 10.12
C SER A 174 16.60 12.31 10.88
N ILE A 175 16.75 13.56 11.22
CA ILE A 175 17.85 14.06 12.07
C ILE A 175 17.62 13.55 13.49
#